data_cb191dbad27bb5c717aea67806285da2
#
_entry.id   cb191dbad27bb5c717aea67806285da2
#
_cell.length_a   1.000
_cell.length_b   1.000
_cell.length_c   1.000
_cell.angle_alpha   90.00
_cell.angle_beta   90.00
_cell.angle_gamma   90.00
#
_symmetry.space_group_name_H-M   'P 1'
#
loop_
_entity.id
_entity.type
_entity.pdbx_description
1 polymer ?
#
loop_
_entity_poly.entity_id
_entity_poly.type
_entity_poly.pdbx_seq_one_letter_code
_entity_poly.pdbx_strand_id
1 'polypeptide(L)'
;AILAGKTEAAYPAMTPADTLGNLKAMDQWRESIGLTYTIETAEKMGTITGRPLTFARNSNMKYGRIEGLDKQISRLIMGCDNQLSYPHAAVMFDDWFERGGNAFDTAFIYGGGKMERLLGQWMKARGVREQCVITVKGAHTPHCDPVNLSIQLHQSLDRLKIDCADIYIMHRDNPEVPVSEFVDVLNEHVKAGRIKIFGGSNWTIQRIEEANAYAKQK
;
A
#
# COMPACT_ATOMS: atom_id res chain seq x y z
N ALA A 1 -16.72 32.24 24.42
CA ALA A 1 -16.90 32.08 22.97
C ALA A 1 -17.83 30.89 22.67
N ILE A 2 -17.49 29.67 23.08
CA ILE A 2 -18.28 28.45 22.82
C ILE A 2 -19.71 28.54 23.39
N LEU A 3 -19.87 28.99 24.64
CA LEU A 3 -21.18 29.20 25.27
C LEU A 3 -22.05 30.27 24.56
N ALA A 4 -21.43 31.14 23.77
CA ALA A 4 -22.10 32.15 22.94
C ALA A 4 -22.25 31.70 21.48
N GLY A 5 -22.03 30.42 21.17
CA GLY A 5 -22.13 29.88 19.83
C GLY A 5 -21.03 30.32 18.86
N LYS A 6 -19.93 30.88 19.38
CA LYS A 6 -18.77 31.27 18.57
C LYS A 6 -17.79 30.09 18.47
N THR A 7 -17.37 29.80 17.27
CA THR A 7 -16.36 28.75 17.00
C THR A 7 -14.92 29.21 17.19
N GLU A 8 -14.70 30.54 17.28
CA GLU A 8 -13.38 31.15 17.46
C GLU A 8 -13.38 32.15 18.61
N ALA A 9 -12.26 32.23 19.32
CA ALA A 9 -12.03 33.25 20.33
C ALA A 9 -11.46 34.53 19.67
N ALA A 10 -11.73 35.68 20.31
CA ALA A 10 -11.16 36.95 19.84
C ALA A 10 -9.67 37.04 20.14
N TYR A 11 -8.93 37.73 19.26
CA TYR A 11 -7.51 38.08 19.55
C TYR A 11 -7.36 38.65 20.96
N PRO A 12 -6.33 38.27 21.73
CA PRO A 12 -5.12 37.52 21.36
C PRO A 12 -5.21 35.99 21.58
N ALA A 13 -6.38 35.43 21.73
CA ALA A 13 -6.52 33.99 21.92
C ALA A 13 -6.18 33.20 20.64
N MET A 14 -5.56 32.03 20.82
CA MET A 14 -5.26 31.14 19.69
C MET A 14 -6.52 30.62 19.05
N THR A 15 -6.56 30.68 17.73
CA THR A 15 -7.59 30.04 16.90
C THR A 15 -7.23 28.54 16.65
N PRO A 16 -8.19 27.72 16.17
CA PRO A 16 -7.87 26.38 15.69
C PRO A 16 -6.81 26.38 14.57
N ALA A 17 -6.80 27.37 13.70
CA ALA A 17 -5.79 27.53 12.65
C ALA A 17 -4.40 27.76 13.22
N ASP A 18 -4.26 28.61 14.25
CA ASP A 18 -2.99 28.83 14.93
C ASP A 18 -2.48 27.55 15.60
N THR A 19 -3.38 26.80 16.24
CA THR A 19 -3.05 25.51 16.87
C THR A 19 -2.52 24.52 15.83
N LEU A 20 -3.22 24.35 14.71
CA LEU A 20 -2.78 23.47 13.61
C LEU A 20 -1.45 23.94 13.00
N GLY A 21 -1.27 25.25 12.85
CA GLY A 21 -0.02 25.83 12.35
C GLY A 21 1.15 25.51 13.27
N ASN A 22 0.97 25.67 14.58
CA ASN A 22 2.00 25.35 15.58
C ASN A 22 2.34 23.86 15.59
N LEU A 23 1.34 22.96 15.58
CA LEU A 23 1.57 21.52 15.51
C LEU A 23 2.33 21.13 14.24
N LYS A 24 1.96 21.70 13.11
CA LYS A 24 2.66 21.45 11.84
C LYS A 24 4.13 21.91 11.89
N ALA A 25 4.39 23.08 12.46
CA ALA A 25 5.76 23.57 12.62
C ALA A 25 6.59 22.67 13.55
N MET A 26 5.99 22.18 14.63
CA MET A 26 6.64 21.22 15.55
C MET A 26 6.93 19.89 14.86
N ASP A 27 6.02 19.36 14.07
CA ASP A 27 6.22 18.12 13.32
C ASP A 27 7.33 18.27 12.28
N GLN A 28 7.38 19.40 11.55
CA GLN A 28 8.45 19.69 10.60
C GLN A 28 9.81 19.79 11.30
N TRP A 29 9.86 20.43 12.47
CA TRP A 29 11.09 20.50 13.27
C TRP A 29 11.52 19.11 13.75
N ARG A 30 10.61 18.30 14.27
CA ARG A 30 10.89 16.92 14.69
C ARG A 30 11.44 16.07 13.53
N GLU A 31 10.83 16.19 12.34
CA GLU A 31 11.27 15.49 11.13
C GLU A 31 12.70 15.92 10.77
N SER A 32 13.01 17.22 10.85
CA SER A 32 14.34 17.75 10.51
C SER A 32 15.47 17.24 11.40
N ILE A 33 15.17 16.88 12.65
CA ILE A 33 16.14 16.31 13.61
C ILE A 33 16.02 14.80 13.77
N GLY A 34 15.13 14.15 13.00
CA GLY A 34 14.91 12.69 13.05
C GLY A 34 14.25 12.20 14.35
N LEU A 35 13.55 13.08 15.09
CA LEU A 35 12.92 12.70 16.36
C LEU A 35 11.57 12.01 16.13
N THR A 36 11.51 10.75 16.53
CA THR A 36 10.25 9.97 16.62
C THR A 36 10.01 9.58 18.07
N TYR A 37 8.82 9.83 18.59
CA TYR A 37 8.47 9.36 19.93
C TYR A 37 8.26 7.85 19.93
N THR A 38 8.69 7.18 21.00
CA THR A 38 8.58 5.73 21.13
C THR A 38 7.13 5.22 20.94
N ILE A 39 6.15 5.99 21.41
CA ILE A 39 4.71 5.67 21.27
C ILE A 39 4.22 5.70 19.81
N GLU A 40 4.96 6.34 18.92
CA GLU A 40 4.63 6.48 17.49
C GLU A 40 5.29 5.38 16.63
N THR A 41 6.09 4.51 17.24
CA THR A 41 6.71 3.38 16.53
C THR A 41 5.71 2.25 16.32
N ALA A 42 5.94 1.43 15.29
CA ALA A 42 5.07 0.31 14.94
C ALA A 42 4.87 -0.67 16.11
N GLU A 43 5.90 -0.85 16.94
CA GLU A 43 5.90 -1.79 18.06
C GLU A 43 5.10 -1.29 19.27
N LYS A 44 4.92 0.02 19.40
CA LYS A 44 4.29 0.65 20.59
C LYS A 44 2.97 1.31 20.29
N MET A 45 2.72 1.72 19.05
CA MET A 45 1.49 2.39 18.68
C MET A 45 0.31 1.42 18.70
N GLY A 46 -0.63 1.63 19.62
CA GLY A 46 -1.92 0.94 19.65
C GLY A 46 -2.84 1.40 18.52
N THR A 47 -4.02 0.79 18.43
CA THR A 47 -5.11 1.28 17.59
C THR A 47 -5.69 2.57 18.17
N ILE A 48 -6.31 3.41 17.34
CA ILE A 48 -6.94 4.68 17.80
C ILE A 48 -7.96 4.43 18.91
N THR A 49 -8.68 3.33 18.83
CA THR A 49 -9.73 2.97 19.80
C THR A 49 -9.20 2.34 21.08
N GLY A 50 -7.90 2.03 21.14
CA GLY A 50 -7.28 1.24 22.21
C GLY A 50 -7.76 -0.22 22.28
N ARG A 51 -8.54 -0.68 21.30
CA ARG A 51 -9.06 -2.06 21.21
C ARG A 51 -8.28 -2.83 20.16
N PRO A 52 -8.22 -4.16 20.23
CA PRO A 52 -7.69 -4.97 19.16
C PRO A 52 -8.40 -4.68 17.83
N LEU A 53 -7.63 -4.67 16.74
CA LEU A 53 -8.15 -4.44 15.40
C LEU A 53 -9.11 -5.58 15.01
N THR A 54 -10.29 -5.23 14.53
CA THR A 54 -11.32 -6.21 14.13
C THR A 54 -11.71 -6.00 12.69
N PHE A 55 -11.47 -7.02 11.86
CA PHE A 55 -11.83 -6.97 10.44
C PHE A 55 -13.34 -6.81 10.23
N ALA A 56 -13.72 -5.92 9.33
CA ALA A 56 -15.09 -5.71 8.86
C ALA A 56 -16.11 -5.36 9.96
N ARG A 57 -15.68 -4.72 11.05
CA ARG A 57 -16.61 -4.25 12.09
C ARG A 57 -17.64 -3.29 11.47
N ASN A 58 -18.93 -3.66 11.55
CA ASN A 58 -20.05 -2.85 11.04
C ASN A 58 -19.86 -2.39 9.58
N SER A 59 -19.40 -3.28 8.71
CA SER A 59 -19.04 -2.96 7.33
C SER A 59 -20.14 -3.32 6.34
N ASN A 60 -20.34 -2.44 5.35
CA ASN A 60 -21.12 -2.69 4.14
C ASN A 60 -20.21 -2.94 2.92
N MET A 61 -18.94 -3.24 3.11
CA MET A 61 -17.98 -3.50 2.04
C MET A 61 -18.45 -4.68 1.18
N LYS A 62 -18.40 -4.49 -0.13
CA LYS A 62 -18.66 -5.57 -1.10
C LYS A 62 -17.36 -6.17 -1.55
N TYR A 63 -17.40 -7.48 -1.80
CA TYR A 63 -16.23 -8.24 -2.25
C TYR A 63 -16.45 -8.82 -3.64
N GLY A 64 -15.35 -9.13 -4.30
CA GLY A 64 -15.26 -9.87 -5.54
C GLY A 64 -14.33 -11.07 -5.39
N ARG A 65 -14.27 -11.87 -6.46
CA ARG A 65 -13.28 -12.95 -6.62
C ARG A 65 -12.47 -12.69 -7.87
N ILE A 66 -11.18 -12.98 -7.79
CA ILE A 66 -10.28 -12.98 -8.94
C ILE A 66 -9.74 -14.40 -9.06
N GLU A 67 -9.78 -14.97 -10.25
CA GLU A 67 -9.23 -16.30 -10.51
C GLU A 67 -7.74 -16.35 -10.14
N GLY A 68 -7.32 -17.42 -9.50
CA GLY A 68 -5.95 -17.56 -8.98
C GLY A 68 -5.72 -16.96 -7.60
N LEU A 69 -6.70 -16.24 -7.01
CA LEU A 69 -6.65 -15.81 -5.61
C LEU A 69 -7.54 -16.68 -4.73
N ASP A 70 -6.98 -17.13 -3.62
CA ASP A 70 -7.67 -17.88 -2.57
C ASP A 70 -8.55 -17.00 -1.66
N LYS A 71 -8.35 -15.68 -1.71
CA LYS A 71 -9.04 -14.67 -0.89
C LYS A 71 -10.08 -13.92 -1.72
N GLN A 72 -11.17 -13.53 -1.08
CA GLN A 72 -12.03 -12.49 -1.63
C GLN A 72 -11.35 -11.13 -1.50
N ILE A 73 -11.55 -10.27 -2.49
CA ILE A 73 -10.98 -8.93 -2.52
C ILE A 73 -12.08 -7.87 -2.34
N SER A 74 -11.86 -6.88 -1.48
CA SER A 74 -12.76 -5.74 -1.35
C SER A 74 -12.85 -4.97 -2.69
N ARG A 75 -14.07 -4.57 -3.07
CA ARG A 75 -14.30 -3.88 -4.36
C ARG A 75 -13.77 -2.45 -4.39
N LEU A 76 -13.38 -1.92 -3.25
CA LEU A 76 -12.56 -0.73 -3.12
C LEU A 76 -11.16 -1.17 -2.68
N ILE A 77 -10.15 -0.44 -3.10
CA ILE A 77 -8.73 -0.74 -2.82
C ILE A 77 -8.10 0.50 -2.19
N MET A 78 -7.34 0.31 -1.10
CA MET A 78 -6.59 1.38 -0.46
C MET A 78 -5.31 1.69 -1.25
N GLY A 79 -5.19 2.90 -1.78
CA GLY A 79 -3.94 3.39 -2.36
C GLY A 79 -2.91 3.73 -1.28
N CYS A 80 -1.71 3.18 -1.42
CA CYS A 80 -0.62 3.36 -0.46
C CYS A 80 0.52 4.16 -1.13
N ASP A 81 0.29 5.45 -1.41
CA ASP A 81 1.23 6.33 -2.10
C ASP A 81 1.49 7.66 -1.38
N ASN A 82 0.75 7.97 -0.32
CA ASN A 82 0.76 9.28 0.33
C ASN A 82 0.84 9.25 1.86
N GLN A 83 1.18 8.13 2.47
CA GLN A 83 1.32 8.01 3.91
C GLN A 83 2.61 8.71 4.38
N LEU A 84 2.48 9.75 5.21
CA LEU A 84 3.60 10.61 5.61
C LEU A 84 4.49 9.96 6.67
N SER A 85 3.90 9.20 7.60
CA SER A 85 4.57 8.58 8.74
C SER A 85 3.85 7.31 9.15
N TYR A 86 4.44 6.53 10.06
CA TYR A 86 3.79 5.33 10.59
C TYR A 86 2.47 5.64 11.31
N PRO A 87 2.38 6.66 12.20
CA PRO A 87 1.10 7.02 12.81
C PRO A 87 0.01 7.34 11.79
N HIS A 88 0.33 8.12 10.75
CA HIS A 88 -0.61 8.44 9.68
C HIS A 88 -1.08 7.17 8.94
N ALA A 89 -0.14 6.31 8.56
CA ALA A 89 -0.43 5.05 7.89
C ALA A 89 -1.31 4.14 8.77
N ALA A 90 -0.96 3.98 10.05
CA ALA A 90 -1.67 3.12 10.98
C ALA A 90 -3.13 3.57 11.16
N VAL A 91 -3.37 4.86 11.33
CA VAL A 91 -4.72 5.43 11.44
C VAL A 91 -5.57 5.11 10.21
N MET A 92 -5.03 5.35 9.01
CA MET A 92 -5.74 5.11 7.76
C MET A 92 -6.00 3.63 7.52
N PHE A 93 -5.00 2.79 7.76
CA PHE A 93 -5.11 1.35 7.50
C PHE A 93 -5.98 0.64 8.54
N ASP A 94 -5.92 1.04 9.81
CA ASP A 94 -6.79 0.52 10.87
C ASP A 94 -8.27 0.82 10.53
N ASP A 95 -8.62 2.07 10.20
CA ASP A 95 -9.99 2.46 9.83
C ASP A 95 -10.46 1.73 8.56
N TRP A 96 -9.59 1.64 7.55
CA TRP A 96 -9.88 0.89 6.32
C TRP A 96 -10.21 -0.57 6.59
N PHE A 97 -9.38 -1.24 7.40
CA PHE A 97 -9.53 -2.65 7.74
C PHE A 97 -10.80 -2.90 8.57
N GLU A 98 -11.09 -2.05 9.55
CA GLU A 98 -12.32 -2.15 10.36
C GLU A 98 -13.58 -1.89 9.53
N ARG A 99 -13.50 -1.14 8.44
CA ARG A 99 -14.59 -0.97 7.45
C ARG A 99 -14.68 -2.12 6.44
N GLY A 100 -13.86 -3.15 6.58
CA GLY A 100 -13.88 -4.33 5.72
C GLY A 100 -13.03 -4.22 4.46
N GLY A 101 -12.21 -3.18 4.34
CA GLY A 101 -11.22 -3.10 3.27
C GLY A 101 -10.07 -4.05 3.54
N ASN A 102 -9.81 -4.96 2.62
CA ASN A 102 -8.70 -5.90 2.73
C ASN A 102 -7.68 -5.78 1.59
N ALA A 103 -7.95 -4.96 0.59
CA ALA A 103 -7.08 -4.77 -0.56
C ALA A 103 -6.25 -3.50 -0.44
N PHE A 104 -4.95 -3.62 -0.67
CA PHE A 104 -3.96 -2.54 -0.60
C PHE A 104 -3.14 -2.52 -1.89
N ASP A 105 -2.98 -1.34 -2.47
CA ASP A 105 -2.23 -1.11 -3.70
C ASP A 105 -1.00 -0.24 -3.43
N THR A 106 0.19 -0.80 -3.62
CA THR A 106 1.46 -0.11 -3.46
C THR A 106 2.35 -0.28 -4.68
N ALA A 107 3.47 0.43 -4.72
CA ALA A 107 4.45 0.29 -5.79
C ALA A 107 5.88 0.49 -5.29
N PHE A 108 6.82 -0.18 -5.94
CA PHE A 108 8.26 -0.08 -5.71
C PHE A 108 8.78 1.36 -5.61
N ILE A 109 8.26 2.24 -6.50
CA ILE A 109 8.73 3.63 -6.59
C ILE A 109 8.06 4.57 -5.59
N TYR A 110 6.95 4.19 -4.93
CA TYR A 110 6.21 5.09 -4.07
C TYR A 110 7.03 5.50 -2.84
N GLY A 111 7.29 6.81 -2.75
CA GLY A 111 8.11 7.38 -1.69
C GLY A 111 9.50 6.74 -1.55
N GLY A 112 10.11 6.26 -2.66
CA GLY A 112 11.40 5.57 -2.61
C GLY A 112 11.36 4.27 -1.77
N GLY A 113 10.20 3.61 -1.73
CA GLY A 113 9.97 2.39 -0.95
C GLY A 113 9.51 2.63 0.49
N LYS A 114 9.31 3.89 0.90
CA LYS A 114 8.76 4.22 2.22
C LYS A 114 7.36 3.65 2.39
N MET A 115 6.52 3.73 1.34
CA MET A 115 5.13 3.27 1.40
C MET A 115 5.04 1.77 1.65
N GLU A 116 5.87 0.99 0.96
CA GLU A 116 5.96 -0.46 1.19
C GLU A 116 6.41 -0.79 2.62
N ARG A 117 7.40 -0.06 3.14
CA ARG A 117 7.86 -0.25 4.53
C ARG A 117 6.78 0.07 5.55
N LEU A 118 6.03 1.16 5.38
CA LEU A 118 4.94 1.53 6.27
C LEU A 118 3.82 0.48 6.27
N LEU A 119 3.42 -0.01 5.09
CA LEU A 119 2.42 -1.06 4.97
C LEU A 119 2.90 -2.37 5.61
N GLY A 120 4.15 -2.78 5.36
CA GLY A 120 4.75 -3.96 5.97
C GLY A 120 4.84 -3.88 7.49
N GLN A 121 5.28 -2.74 8.02
CA GLN A 121 5.31 -2.50 9.47
C GLN A 121 3.91 -2.59 10.09
N TRP A 122 2.91 -2.01 9.43
CA TRP A 122 1.53 -2.07 9.89
C TRP A 122 0.98 -3.49 9.89
N MET A 123 1.14 -4.23 8.79
CA MET A 123 0.67 -5.63 8.71
C MET A 123 1.30 -6.50 9.80
N LYS A 124 2.59 -6.33 10.04
CA LYS A 124 3.32 -7.06 11.09
C LYS A 124 2.84 -6.66 12.49
N ALA A 125 2.72 -5.35 12.77
CA ALA A 125 2.31 -4.86 14.08
C ALA A 125 0.87 -5.25 14.44
N ARG A 126 -0.01 -5.38 13.44
CA ARG A 126 -1.42 -5.77 13.63
C ARG A 126 -1.66 -7.27 13.47
N GLY A 127 -0.71 -8.03 12.92
CA GLY A 127 -0.86 -9.47 12.69
C GLY A 127 -1.92 -9.81 11.64
N VAL A 128 -2.11 -8.97 10.62
CA VAL A 128 -3.26 -9.05 9.69
C VAL A 128 -2.89 -9.48 8.26
N ARG A 129 -1.65 -9.89 7.98
CA ARG A 129 -1.20 -10.24 6.62
C ARG A 129 -2.14 -11.23 5.93
N GLU A 130 -2.61 -12.23 6.65
CA GLU A 130 -3.42 -13.30 6.06
C GLU A 130 -4.81 -12.83 5.62
N GLN A 131 -5.32 -11.77 6.21
CA GLN A 131 -6.60 -11.17 5.81
C GLN A 131 -6.44 -10.17 4.65
N CYS A 132 -5.22 -9.68 4.39
CA CYS A 132 -4.95 -8.66 3.39
C CYS A 132 -4.68 -9.27 2.01
N VAL A 133 -5.13 -8.58 0.96
CA VAL A 133 -4.75 -8.78 -0.43
C VAL A 133 -3.80 -7.66 -0.82
N ILE A 134 -2.55 -8.00 -1.10
CA ILE A 134 -1.49 -7.03 -1.37
C ILE A 134 -1.18 -7.00 -2.86
N THR A 135 -1.40 -5.84 -3.48
CA THR A 135 -0.96 -5.55 -4.84
C THR A 135 0.35 -4.80 -4.80
N VAL A 136 1.37 -5.35 -5.43
CA VAL A 136 2.69 -4.75 -5.62
C VAL A 136 2.85 -4.35 -7.07
N LYS A 137 3.43 -3.18 -7.32
CA LYS A 137 3.81 -2.76 -8.69
C LYS A 137 5.30 -2.50 -8.80
N GLY A 138 5.89 -3.00 -9.88
CA GLY A 138 7.29 -2.74 -10.24
C GLY A 138 7.45 -2.60 -11.77
N ALA A 139 8.66 -2.67 -12.26
CA ALA A 139 8.98 -2.47 -13.67
C ALA A 139 8.47 -1.12 -14.21
N HIS A 140 8.87 -0.03 -13.55
CA HIS A 140 8.62 1.33 -14.00
C HIS A 140 9.79 1.84 -14.85
N THR A 141 9.50 2.62 -15.88
CA THR A 141 10.54 3.29 -16.69
C THR A 141 11.52 4.12 -15.83
N PRO A 142 12.83 4.13 -16.12
CA PRO A 142 13.48 3.47 -17.27
C PRO A 142 13.81 1.97 -17.03
N HIS A 143 13.51 1.41 -15.89
CA HIS A 143 13.86 0.05 -15.46
C HIS A 143 12.71 -0.95 -15.71
N CYS A 144 12.13 -0.90 -16.91
CA CYS A 144 11.05 -1.78 -17.32
C CYS A 144 11.58 -2.89 -18.22
N ASP A 145 12.18 -3.90 -17.60
CA ASP A 145 12.73 -5.11 -18.23
C ASP A 145 12.66 -6.30 -17.27
N PRO A 146 12.81 -7.55 -17.74
CA PRO A 146 12.68 -8.76 -16.91
C PRO A 146 13.64 -8.84 -15.72
N VAL A 147 14.89 -8.35 -15.89
CA VAL A 147 15.91 -8.37 -14.83
C VAL A 147 15.53 -7.39 -13.70
N ASN A 148 15.24 -6.16 -14.06
CA ASN A 148 14.82 -5.14 -13.10
C ASN A 148 13.48 -5.47 -12.45
N LEU A 149 12.54 -6.08 -13.19
CA LEU A 149 11.29 -6.62 -12.62
C LEU A 149 11.59 -7.55 -11.45
N SER A 150 12.46 -8.53 -11.65
CA SER A 150 12.82 -9.51 -10.61
C SER A 150 13.50 -8.86 -9.41
N ILE A 151 14.47 -7.96 -9.65
CA ILE A 151 15.17 -7.22 -8.59
C ILE A 151 14.19 -6.39 -7.76
N GLN A 152 13.32 -5.63 -8.42
CA GLN A 152 12.35 -4.77 -7.75
C GLN A 152 11.32 -5.58 -6.97
N LEU A 153 10.83 -6.72 -7.51
CA LEU A 153 9.91 -7.59 -6.79
C LEU A 153 10.54 -8.12 -5.49
N HIS A 154 11.78 -8.62 -5.53
CA HIS A 154 12.45 -9.10 -4.32
C HIS A 154 12.61 -7.98 -3.28
N GLN A 155 12.99 -6.78 -3.72
CA GLN A 155 13.11 -5.62 -2.82
C GLN A 155 11.75 -5.20 -2.24
N SER A 156 10.67 -5.25 -3.03
CA SER A 156 9.32 -4.96 -2.57
C SER A 156 8.87 -5.96 -1.49
N LEU A 157 9.08 -7.25 -1.71
CA LEU A 157 8.76 -8.30 -0.73
C LEU A 157 9.55 -8.10 0.58
N ASP A 158 10.85 -7.78 0.48
CA ASP A 158 11.66 -7.47 1.67
C ASP A 158 11.16 -6.23 2.41
N ARG A 159 10.83 -5.14 1.72
CA ARG A 159 10.29 -3.92 2.33
C ARG A 159 8.94 -4.15 3.02
N LEU A 160 8.09 -4.95 2.41
CA LEU A 160 6.78 -5.34 2.93
C LEU A 160 6.87 -6.41 4.04
N LYS A 161 8.05 -7.07 4.19
CA LYS A 161 8.24 -8.18 5.13
C LYS A 161 7.25 -9.33 4.90
N ILE A 162 7.05 -9.68 3.63
CA ILE A 162 6.20 -10.79 3.19
C ILE A 162 6.96 -11.68 2.21
N ASP A 163 6.62 -12.95 2.15
CA ASP A 163 7.24 -13.90 1.22
C ASP A 163 6.52 -13.92 -0.14
N CYS A 164 5.25 -13.53 -0.17
CA CYS A 164 4.41 -13.57 -1.36
C CYS A 164 3.49 -12.35 -1.42
N ALA A 165 3.45 -11.67 -2.57
CA ALA A 165 2.41 -10.71 -2.90
C ALA A 165 1.21 -11.43 -3.55
N ASP A 166 -0.02 -11.01 -3.23
CA ASP A 166 -1.21 -11.63 -3.81
C ASP A 166 -1.33 -11.27 -5.29
N ILE A 167 -1.05 -10.04 -5.65
CA ILE A 167 -1.12 -9.54 -7.03
C ILE A 167 0.17 -8.78 -7.35
N TYR A 168 0.77 -9.05 -8.50
CA TYR A 168 1.83 -8.24 -9.06
C TYR A 168 1.36 -7.54 -10.32
N ILE A 169 1.60 -6.25 -10.43
CA ILE A 169 1.25 -5.45 -11.62
C ILE A 169 2.52 -4.81 -12.18
N MET A 170 2.84 -5.06 -13.43
CA MET A 170 3.82 -4.26 -14.13
C MET A 170 3.34 -2.80 -14.20
N HIS A 171 4.14 -1.87 -13.67
CA HIS A 171 3.72 -0.48 -13.52
C HIS A 171 3.68 0.29 -14.84
N ARG A 172 4.52 -0.12 -15.78
CA ARG A 172 4.59 0.38 -17.15
C ARG A 172 4.80 -0.77 -18.12
N ASP A 173 4.63 -0.49 -19.40
CA ASP A 173 5.08 -1.33 -20.50
C ASP A 173 6.42 -0.87 -21.03
N ASN A 174 7.14 -1.79 -21.66
CA ASN A 174 8.26 -1.52 -22.54
C ASN A 174 8.04 -2.27 -23.86
N PRO A 175 7.52 -1.60 -24.90
CA PRO A 175 7.24 -2.24 -26.18
C PRO A 175 8.47 -2.77 -26.91
N GLU A 176 9.68 -2.33 -26.54
CA GLU A 176 10.95 -2.82 -27.13
C GLU A 176 11.31 -4.22 -26.61
N VAL A 177 10.72 -4.66 -25.49
CA VAL A 177 10.91 -5.99 -24.94
C VAL A 177 9.77 -6.89 -25.39
N PRO A 178 10.04 -8.07 -25.95
CA PRO A 178 9.00 -9.06 -26.28
C PRO A 178 8.14 -9.37 -25.06
N VAL A 179 6.82 -9.40 -25.23
CA VAL A 179 5.89 -9.67 -24.12
C VAL A 179 6.13 -11.05 -23.50
N SER A 180 6.61 -12.00 -24.30
CA SER A 180 6.96 -13.35 -23.85
C SER A 180 7.99 -13.35 -22.73
N GLU A 181 8.98 -12.47 -22.77
CA GLU A 181 10.02 -12.38 -21.75
C GLU A 181 9.46 -11.91 -20.40
N PHE A 182 8.51 -10.97 -20.42
CA PHE A 182 7.80 -10.56 -19.20
C PHE A 182 6.90 -11.68 -18.65
N VAL A 183 6.16 -12.36 -19.53
CA VAL A 183 5.28 -13.47 -19.12
C VAL A 183 6.08 -14.63 -18.56
N ASP A 184 7.22 -14.97 -19.15
CA ASP A 184 8.08 -16.06 -18.67
C ASP A 184 8.64 -15.75 -17.26
N VAL A 185 9.23 -14.58 -17.06
CA VAL A 185 9.77 -14.20 -15.73
C VAL A 185 8.68 -14.08 -14.67
N LEU A 186 7.50 -13.58 -15.03
CA LEU A 186 6.37 -13.52 -14.10
C LEU A 186 5.88 -14.92 -13.72
N ASN A 187 5.83 -15.86 -14.67
CA ASN A 187 5.50 -17.26 -14.39
C ASN A 187 6.56 -17.94 -13.51
N GLU A 188 7.83 -17.62 -13.65
CA GLU A 188 8.88 -18.09 -12.74
C GLU A 188 8.61 -17.60 -11.29
N HIS A 189 8.19 -16.36 -11.13
CA HIS A 189 7.82 -15.83 -9.83
C HIS A 189 6.55 -16.48 -9.25
N VAL A 190 5.56 -16.80 -10.09
CA VAL A 190 4.37 -17.58 -9.67
C VAL A 190 4.79 -18.99 -9.21
N LYS A 191 5.57 -19.71 -10.03
CA LYS A 191 6.07 -21.05 -9.71
C LYS A 191 6.90 -21.07 -8.42
N ALA A 192 7.65 -20.00 -8.16
CA ALA A 192 8.44 -19.83 -6.94
C ALA A 192 7.63 -19.36 -5.73
N GLY A 193 6.32 -19.13 -5.87
CA GLY A 193 5.42 -18.70 -4.80
C GLY A 193 5.60 -17.25 -4.32
N ARG A 194 6.28 -16.41 -5.11
CA ARG A 194 6.52 -15.00 -4.75
C ARG A 194 5.35 -14.08 -5.09
N ILE A 195 4.54 -14.49 -6.06
CA ILE A 195 3.29 -13.82 -6.46
C ILE A 195 2.24 -14.90 -6.78
N LYS A 196 0.95 -14.59 -6.62
CA LYS A 196 -0.12 -15.52 -6.99
C LYS A 196 -0.61 -15.29 -8.41
N ILE A 197 -0.90 -14.04 -8.74
CA ILE A 197 -1.34 -13.62 -10.07
C ILE A 197 -0.61 -12.34 -10.48
N PHE A 198 -0.64 -12.05 -11.79
CA PHE A 198 -0.01 -10.85 -12.31
C PHE A 198 -0.82 -10.19 -13.44
N GLY A 199 -0.48 -8.94 -13.75
CA GLY A 199 -1.06 -8.17 -14.85
C GLY A 199 -0.22 -6.97 -15.21
N GLY A 200 -0.76 -6.10 -16.07
CA GLY A 200 -0.11 -4.88 -16.53
C GLY A 200 -0.96 -3.64 -16.28
N SER A 201 -0.31 -2.55 -15.91
CA SER A 201 -0.86 -1.20 -15.83
C SER A 201 -0.29 -0.35 -16.95
N ASN A 202 -1.12 0.50 -17.55
CA ASN A 202 -0.72 1.36 -18.66
C ASN A 202 -0.30 0.58 -19.93
N TRP A 203 -0.74 -0.65 -20.07
CA TRP A 203 -0.58 -1.47 -21.25
C TRP A 203 -1.70 -1.19 -22.25
N THR A 204 -1.41 -1.30 -23.55
CA THR A 204 -2.44 -1.29 -24.59
C THR A 204 -3.25 -2.58 -24.55
N ILE A 205 -4.48 -2.54 -25.07
CA ILE A 205 -5.31 -3.76 -25.20
C ILE A 205 -4.59 -4.82 -26.02
N GLN A 206 -3.99 -4.42 -27.15
CA GLN A 206 -3.20 -5.33 -28.00
C GLN A 206 -2.09 -6.02 -27.20
N ARG A 207 -1.35 -5.28 -26.36
CA ARG A 207 -0.28 -5.83 -25.54
C ARG A 207 -0.78 -6.86 -24.53
N ILE A 208 -1.95 -6.62 -23.96
CA ILE A 208 -2.61 -7.57 -23.06
C ILE A 208 -3.06 -8.82 -23.81
N GLU A 209 -3.62 -8.68 -25.01
CA GLU A 209 -4.02 -9.80 -25.86
C GLU A 209 -2.84 -10.67 -26.27
N GLU A 210 -1.70 -10.05 -26.66
CA GLU A 210 -0.45 -10.75 -26.96
C GLU A 210 0.07 -11.54 -25.75
N ALA A 211 0.07 -10.93 -24.55
CA ALA A 211 0.47 -11.59 -23.33
C ALA A 211 -0.42 -12.80 -23.01
N ASN A 212 -1.73 -12.63 -23.12
CA ASN A 212 -2.71 -13.69 -22.88
C ASN A 212 -2.60 -14.82 -23.90
N ALA A 213 -2.37 -14.49 -25.20
CA ALA A 213 -2.18 -15.47 -26.23
C ALA A 213 -0.91 -16.31 -26.01
N TYR A 214 0.17 -15.68 -25.58
CA TYR A 214 1.39 -16.37 -25.22
C TYR A 214 1.23 -17.26 -23.97
N ALA A 215 0.61 -16.74 -22.92
CA ALA A 215 0.40 -17.47 -21.68
C ALA A 215 -0.44 -18.75 -21.87
N LYS A 216 -1.38 -18.77 -22.82
CA LYS A 216 -2.19 -19.97 -23.15
C LYS A 216 -1.38 -21.11 -23.77
N GLN A 217 -0.18 -20.86 -24.22
CA GLN A 217 0.69 -21.86 -24.87
C GLN A 217 1.66 -22.51 -23.86
N LYS A 218 1.67 -22.03 -22.63
CA LYS A 218 2.56 -22.49 -21.54
C LYS A 218 1.82 -23.27 -20.48
#